data_0b243bfbcc5da6fdc0141809d9d52c94
#
_entry.id   0b243bfbcc5da6fdc0141809d9d52c94
#
_cell.length_a   1.000
_cell.length_b   1.000
_cell.length_c   1.000
_cell.angle_alpha   90.00
_cell.angle_beta   90.00
_cell.angle_gamma   90.00
#
_symmetry.space_group_name_H-M   'P 1'
#
loop_
_entity.id
_entity.type
_entity.pdbx_description
1 polymer ?
#
loop_
_entity_poly.entity_id
_entity_poly.type
_entity_poly.pdbx_seq_one_letter_code
_entity_poly.pdbx_strand_id
1 'polypeptide(L)'
;PYRMQKEWLNEVPFDIYSVNVHTGKKQLVGRSYRTRPKWSMNGKWAVMYDPVAQVWNKFDGTTGKVTDISTAIGYPVFEETYDKPNPAPAYGIAGWTADGNNVLIYDAYDWWKIDLTGERQPECFTKGYGRKNKRSIRKMTSNIDKEVFKPDETVVVSVWDENTMDEGIYSLDMKGRLKKLAEGPYIYAIHRFSDNQKYCIWNRQNMSEFRDLWWSKADFSDPIRITNANPQQSEYKWGTAKLVEWTNYENKPNKGILYLPEDYDPQKEYPVLVQFYETHSGGLNTYHAPMLSSAMGDVMYFVSNGYIVFMPDVHFTIGTPGQSCYDAVVSGTKYLIEQGIAHPGKIGLQGHSWSGFQTS
;
A
#
# COMPACT_ATOMS: atom_id res chain seq x y z
N PRO A 1 10.00 15.56 -26.26
CA PRO A 1 10.20 16.88 -25.65
C PRO A 1 10.67 16.82 -24.19
N TYR A 2 10.35 15.74 -23.44
CA TYR A 2 10.60 15.64 -22.00
C TYR A 2 11.92 14.97 -21.60
N ARG A 3 12.76 14.54 -22.56
CA ARG A 3 14.00 13.78 -22.27
C ARG A 3 14.96 14.49 -21.33
N MET A 4 15.07 15.80 -21.45
CA MET A 4 15.95 16.61 -20.59
C MET A 4 15.44 16.70 -19.15
N GLN A 5 14.15 16.51 -18.92
CA GLN A 5 13.56 16.52 -17.59
C GLN A 5 13.87 15.26 -16.78
N LYS A 6 14.38 14.20 -17.42
CA LYS A 6 14.75 12.95 -16.75
C LYS A 6 15.81 13.15 -15.66
N GLU A 7 16.65 14.15 -15.80
CA GLU A 7 17.76 14.41 -14.87
C GLU A 7 17.29 14.85 -13.48
N TRP A 8 16.06 15.39 -13.39
CA TRP A 8 15.46 15.84 -12.12
C TRP A 8 14.02 15.37 -11.85
N LEU A 9 13.46 14.57 -12.76
CA LEU A 9 12.19 13.89 -12.56
C LEU A 9 12.45 12.38 -12.51
N ASN A 10 11.92 11.69 -11.51
CA ASN A 10 12.02 10.23 -11.39
C ASN A 10 11.35 9.51 -12.56
N GLU A 11 10.37 10.14 -13.19
CA GLU A 11 9.63 9.61 -14.35
C GLU A 11 9.67 10.61 -15.50
N VAL A 12 9.80 10.09 -16.73
CA VAL A 12 9.77 10.92 -17.94
C VAL A 12 8.33 11.02 -18.44
N PRO A 13 7.73 12.21 -18.43
CA PRO A 13 6.42 12.39 -19.04
C PRO A 13 6.47 12.10 -20.56
N PHE A 14 5.35 11.74 -21.13
CA PHE A 14 5.19 11.53 -22.56
C PHE A 14 3.86 12.05 -23.08
N ASP A 15 3.83 12.39 -24.37
CA ASP A 15 2.60 12.77 -25.06
C ASP A 15 1.93 11.52 -25.62
N ILE A 16 0.61 11.48 -25.55
CA ILE A 16 -0.20 10.39 -26.03
C ILE A 16 -0.84 10.82 -27.36
N TYR A 17 -0.68 9.97 -28.36
CA TYR A 17 -1.30 10.15 -29.67
C TYR A 17 -2.16 8.92 -30.02
N SER A 18 -3.33 9.16 -30.58
CA SER A 18 -4.04 8.13 -31.34
C SER A 18 -3.59 8.20 -32.82
N VAL A 19 -3.50 7.03 -33.43
CA VAL A 19 -3.10 6.92 -34.85
C VAL A 19 -4.12 6.05 -35.56
N ASN A 20 -4.72 6.58 -36.62
CA ASN A 20 -5.54 5.77 -37.51
C ASN A 20 -4.63 4.86 -38.33
N VAL A 21 -4.75 3.55 -38.14
CA VAL A 21 -3.84 2.56 -38.72
C VAL A 21 -3.96 2.46 -40.26
N HIS A 22 -5.10 2.90 -40.83
CA HIS A 22 -5.32 2.85 -42.30
C HIS A 22 -4.80 4.09 -43.01
N THR A 23 -4.88 5.26 -42.35
CA THR A 23 -4.52 6.55 -42.98
C THR A 23 -3.20 7.13 -42.45
N GLY A 24 -2.69 6.60 -41.34
CA GLY A 24 -1.53 7.18 -40.64
C GLY A 24 -1.82 8.51 -39.94
N LYS A 25 -3.04 9.01 -39.99
CA LYS A 25 -3.40 10.30 -39.38
C LYS A 25 -3.26 10.22 -37.86
N LYS A 26 -2.48 11.15 -37.30
CA LYS A 26 -2.23 11.28 -35.86
C LYS A 26 -3.12 12.35 -35.25
N GLN A 27 -3.63 12.08 -34.05
CA GLN A 27 -4.34 13.04 -33.21
C GLN A 27 -3.68 13.07 -31.83
N LEU A 28 -3.39 14.25 -31.31
CA LEU A 28 -2.93 14.41 -29.93
C LEU A 28 -4.10 14.14 -28.99
N VAL A 29 -3.91 13.19 -28.05
CA VAL A 29 -4.90 12.81 -27.03
C VAL A 29 -4.59 13.54 -25.72
N GLY A 30 -3.32 13.63 -25.34
CA GLY A 30 -2.91 14.34 -24.14
C GLY A 30 -1.41 14.55 -24.05
N ARG A 31 -1.02 15.51 -23.21
CA ARG A 31 0.40 15.88 -22.99
C ARG A 31 0.83 15.59 -21.57
N SER A 32 2.12 15.31 -21.39
CA SER A 32 2.76 15.20 -20.08
C SER A 32 2.18 14.11 -19.18
N TYR A 33 1.65 13.03 -19.76
CA TYR A 33 1.20 11.86 -19.02
C TYR A 33 2.38 11.06 -18.50
N ARG A 34 2.19 10.39 -17.35
CA ARG A 34 3.20 9.51 -16.73
C ARG A 34 2.81 8.04 -16.79
N THR A 35 1.52 7.74 -16.96
CA THR A 35 0.98 6.39 -17.07
C THR A 35 0.47 6.12 -18.48
N ARG A 36 0.68 4.90 -18.96
CA ARG A 36 0.19 4.49 -20.29
C ARG A 36 -1.33 4.33 -20.27
N PRO A 37 -2.01 4.74 -21.34
CA PRO A 37 -3.43 4.45 -21.49
C PRO A 37 -3.70 2.95 -21.44
N LYS A 38 -4.80 2.56 -20.79
CA LYS A 38 -5.32 1.20 -20.82
C LYS A 38 -6.61 1.18 -21.65
N TRP A 39 -6.66 0.29 -22.62
CA TRP A 39 -7.84 0.11 -23.49
C TRP A 39 -8.90 -0.73 -22.79
N SER A 40 -10.17 -0.34 -23.00
CA SER A 40 -11.33 -1.16 -22.66
C SER A 40 -11.33 -2.45 -23.48
N MET A 41 -11.97 -3.50 -22.98
CA MET A 41 -11.98 -4.81 -23.62
C MET A 41 -12.68 -4.82 -24.98
N ASN A 42 -13.63 -3.92 -25.19
CA ASN A 42 -14.30 -3.76 -26.49
C ASN A 42 -13.55 -2.82 -27.46
N GLY A 43 -12.40 -2.28 -27.05
CA GLY A 43 -11.55 -1.40 -27.87
C GLY A 43 -12.12 -0.01 -28.17
N LYS A 44 -13.26 0.36 -27.57
CA LYS A 44 -13.92 1.65 -27.87
C LYS A 44 -13.26 2.80 -27.14
N TRP A 45 -12.78 2.58 -25.91
CA TRP A 45 -12.25 3.63 -25.05
C TRP A 45 -10.84 3.29 -24.53
N ALA A 46 -10.02 4.32 -24.32
CA ALA A 46 -8.82 4.21 -23.53
C ALA A 46 -8.97 5.07 -22.28
N VAL A 47 -8.57 4.52 -21.12
CA VAL A 47 -8.59 5.24 -19.85
C VAL A 47 -7.16 5.59 -19.46
N MET A 48 -6.94 6.82 -18.99
CA MET A 48 -5.65 7.36 -18.64
C MET A 48 -5.75 8.33 -17.46
N TYR A 49 -4.76 8.30 -16.57
CA TYR A 49 -4.68 9.22 -15.45
C TYR A 49 -3.90 10.47 -15.85
N ASP A 50 -4.51 11.63 -15.65
CA ASP A 50 -3.85 12.93 -15.78
C ASP A 50 -3.24 13.34 -14.43
N PRO A 51 -1.91 13.33 -14.30
CA PRO A 51 -1.28 13.61 -13.02
C PRO A 51 -1.32 15.10 -12.63
N VAL A 52 -1.55 16.01 -13.58
CA VAL A 52 -1.63 17.44 -13.32
C VAL A 52 -3.02 17.82 -12.84
N ALA A 53 -4.04 17.35 -13.55
CA ALA A 53 -5.44 17.55 -13.13
C ALA A 53 -5.87 16.59 -12.01
N GLN A 54 -5.09 15.54 -11.75
CA GLN A 54 -5.35 14.49 -10.76
C GLN A 54 -6.69 13.78 -10.96
N VAL A 55 -7.03 13.51 -12.23
CA VAL A 55 -8.28 12.86 -12.64
C VAL A 55 -8.03 11.72 -13.63
N TRP A 56 -8.97 10.79 -13.69
CA TRP A 56 -9.03 9.80 -14.77
C TRP A 56 -9.82 10.36 -15.94
N ASN A 57 -9.22 10.28 -17.13
CA ASN A 57 -9.81 10.65 -18.40
C ASN A 57 -10.12 9.41 -19.24
N LYS A 58 -11.23 9.50 -19.98
CA LYS A 58 -11.60 8.58 -21.05
C LYS A 58 -11.31 9.22 -22.41
N PHE A 59 -10.61 8.52 -23.27
CA PHE A 59 -10.52 8.81 -24.70
C PHE A 59 -11.50 7.91 -25.46
N ASP A 60 -12.36 8.49 -26.25
CA ASP A 60 -13.27 7.80 -27.16
C ASP A 60 -12.59 7.57 -28.51
N GLY A 61 -12.30 6.31 -28.83
CA GLY A 61 -11.62 5.94 -30.08
C GLY A 61 -12.43 6.24 -31.35
N THR A 62 -13.76 6.41 -31.23
CA THR A 62 -14.64 6.71 -32.37
C THR A 62 -14.71 8.20 -32.64
N THR A 63 -14.91 9.00 -31.60
CA THR A 63 -15.11 10.46 -31.72
C THR A 63 -13.83 11.27 -31.56
N GLY A 64 -12.78 10.66 -30.97
CA GLY A 64 -11.54 11.33 -30.62
C GLY A 64 -11.65 12.26 -29.40
N LYS A 65 -12.75 12.23 -28.66
CA LYS A 65 -13.00 13.12 -27.52
C LYS A 65 -12.33 12.58 -26.26
N VAL A 66 -11.73 13.47 -25.50
CA VAL A 66 -11.25 13.21 -24.13
C VAL A 66 -12.27 13.78 -23.14
N THR A 67 -12.61 13.01 -22.11
CA THR A 67 -13.60 13.40 -21.10
C THR A 67 -13.16 12.92 -19.72
N ASP A 68 -13.24 13.79 -18.72
CA ASP A 68 -13.07 13.41 -17.32
C ASP A 68 -14.17 12.45 -16.90
N ILE A 69 -13.77 11.39 -16.16
CA ILE A 69 -14.68 10.34 -15.70
C ILE A 69 -14.63 10.15 -14.18
N SER A 70 -13.81 10.88 -13.46
CA SER A 70 -13.57 10.65 -12.02
C SER A 70 -13.93 11.83 -11.10
N THR A 71 -14.02 13.05 -11.58
CA THR A 71 -14.39 14.21 -10.73
C THR A 71 -15.73 14.02 -10.02
N ALA A 72 -16.70 13.38 -10.68
CA ALA A 72 -18.01 13.10 -10.09
C ALA A 72 -18.02 12.09 -8.94
N ILE A 73 -16.89 11.41 -8.66
CA ILE A 73 -16.72 10.53 -7.49
C ILE A 73 -16.81 11.33 -6.18
N GLY A 74 -16.30 12.54 -6.16
CA GLY A 74 -16.27 13.39 -4.97
C GLY A 74 -15.20 13.00 -3.92
N TYR A 75 -14.36 12.02 -4.22
CA TYR A 75 -13.18 11.64 -3.43
C TYR A 75 -11.95 11.60 -4.33
N PRO A 76 -10.74 11.86 -3.77
CA PRO A 76 -9.49 11.73 -4.51
C PRO A 76 -9.30 10.30 -5.07
N VAL A 77 -8.90 10.23 -6.33
CA VAL A 77 -8.52 8.98 -7.01
C VAL A 77 -7.00 8.81 -7.10
N PHE A 78 -6.28 9.69 -6.42
CA PHE A 78 -4.85 9.75 -6.29
C PHE A 78 -4.44 9.58 -4.82
N GLU A 79 -3.18 9.27 -4.57
CA GLU A 79 -2.64 9.06 -3.23
C GLU A 79 -2.78 10.33 -2.37
N GLU A 80 -3.74 10.30 -1.44
CA GLU A 80 -4.13 11.44 -0.60
C GLU A 80 -3.02 11.87 0.37
N THR A 81 -2.14 10.94 0.72
CA THR A 81 -1.02 11.15 1.67
C THR A 81 0.31 11.40 0.99
N TYR A 82 0.29 11.66 -0.34
CA TYR A 82 1.51 11.84 -1.12
C TYR A 82 2.22 13.15 -0.75
N ASP A 83 3.43 13.04 -0.22
CA ASP A 83 4.20 14.12 0.37
C ASP A 83 5.50 14.47 -0.41
N LYS A 84 5.60 14.05 -1.68
CA LYS A 84 6.76 14.31 -2.55
C LYS A 84 6.50 15.49 -3.49
N PRO A 85 7.53 16.24 -3.91
CA PRO A 85 7.39 17.49 -4.70
C PRO A 85 7.10 17.23 -6.19
N ASN A 86 6.20 16.30 -6.48
CA ASN A 86 5.72 15.98 -7.83
C ASN A 86 4.25 15.55 -7.76
N PRO A 87 3.50 15.54 -8.88
CA PRO A 87 2.09 15.16 -8.87
C PRO A 87 1.86 13.76 -8.29
N ALA A 88 0.85 13.64 -7.41
CA ALA A 88 0.49 12.38 -6.77
C ALA A 88 0.08 11.32 -7.79
N PRO A 89 0.51 10.06 -7.64
CA PRO A 89 0.08 8.97 -8.50
C PRO A 89 -1.38 8.58 -8.21
N ALA A 90 -2.06 7.99 -9.19
CA ALA A 90 -3.37 7.40 -8.97
C ALA A 90 -3.27 6.11 -8.15
N TYR A 91 -4.32 5.80 -7.37
CA TYR A 91 -4.44 4.49 -6.73
C TYR A 91 -4.56 3.32 -7.73
N GLY A 92 -5.00 3.60 -8.96
CA GLY A 92 -4.94 2.64 -10.05
C GLY A 92 -6.31 2.10 -10.50
N ILE A 93 -6.24 1.10 -11.39
CA ILE A 93 -7.39 0.42 -11.98
C ILE A 93 -7.46 -1.01 -11.41
N ALA A 94 -8.62 -1.40 -10.86
CA ALA A 94 -8.88 -2.76 -10.43
C ALA A 94 -9.13 -3.71 -11.63
N GLY A 95 -9.83 -3.22 -12.65
CA GLY A 95 -10.13 -3.98 -13.86
C GLY A 95 -11.33 -3.43 -14.63
N TRP A 96 -11.91 -4.29 -15.47
CA TRP A 96 -12.97 -3.97 -16.41
C TRP A 96 -14.14 -4.94 -16.29
N THR A 97 -15.34 -4.50 -16.61
CA THR A 97 -16.44 -5.43 -16.85
C THR A 97 -16.26 -6.15 -18.18
N ALA A 98 -16.77 -7.38 -18.30
CA ALA A 98 -16.56 -8.23 -19.47
C ALA A 98 -17.12 -7.65 -20.79
N ASP A 99 -18.13 -6.79 -20.70
CA ASP A 99 -18.68 -6.05 -21.83
C ASP A 99 -17.80 -4.86 -22.28
N GLY A 100 -16.79 -4.52 -21.46
CA GLY A 100 -15.89 -3.38 -21.68
C GLY A 100 -16.57 -2.01 -21.52
N ASN A 101 -17.78 -1.95 -20.99
CA ASN A 101 -18.51 -0.70 -20.83
C ASN A 101 -18.23 0.01 -19.49
N ASN A 102 -17.64 -0.69 -18.52
CA ASN A 102 -17.28 -0.07 -17.25
C ASN A 102 -15.82 -0.36 -16.90
N VAL A 103 -15.18 0.61 -16.26
CA VAL A 103 -13.91 0.46 -15.59
C VAL A 103 -14.12 0.52 -14.07
N LEU A 104 -13.34 -0.30 -13.34
CA LEU A 104 -13.27 -0.28 -11.89
C LEU A 104 -11.96 0.35 -11.48
N ILE A 105 -12.01 1.47 -10.77
CA ILE A 105 -10.85 2.20 -10.26
C ILE A 105 -10.86 2.24 -8.73
N TYR A 106 -9.71 2.58 -8.14
CA TYR A 106 -9.57 2.74 -6.70
C TYR A 106 -9.64 4.22 -6.29
N ASP A 107 -10.23 4.49 -5.12
CA ASP A 107 -9.83 5.59 -4.25
C ASP A 107 -8.91 5.06 -3.13
N ALA A 108 -8.67 5.82 -2.07
CA ALA A 108 -7.86 5.39 -0.93
C ALA A 108 -8.35 4.06 -0.30
N TYR A 109 -9.65 3.83 -0.28
CA TYR A 109 -10.29 2.73 0.46
C TYR A 109 -11.15 1.82 -0.41
N ASP A 110 -11.98 2.42 -1.29
CA ASP A 110 -13.06 1.74 -1.99
C ASP A 110 -12.77 1.54 -3.49
N TRP A 111 -13.60 0.72 -4.12
CA TRP A 111 -13.65 0.57 -5.57
C TRP A 111 -14.81 1.39 -6.13
N TRP A 112 -14.57 2.03 -7.28
CA TRP A 112 -15.55 2.82 -8.01
C TRP A 112 -15.78 2.25 -9.39
N LYS A 113 -17.03 1.99 -9.71
CA LYS A 113 -17.46 1.55 -11.03
C LYS A 113 -17.88 2.76 -11.86
N ILE A 114 -17.22 2.96 -13.00
CA ILE A 114 -17.43 4.09 -13.88
C ILE A 114 -17.97 3.58 -15.21
N ASP A 115 -19.13 4.08 -15.60
CA ASP A 115 -19.73 3.82 -16.90
C ASP A 115 -19.05 4.66 -17.99
N LEU A 116 -18.41 3.99 -18.94
CA LEU A 116 -17.70 4.62 -20.04
C LEU A 116 -18.64 5.05 -21.17
N THR A 117 -19.90 4.60 -21.20
CA THR A 117 -20.90 5.11 -22.15
C THR A 117 -21.30 6.55 -21.79
N GLY A 118 -21.22 6.91 -20.51
CA GLY A 118 -21.59 8.23 -20.00
C GLY A 118 -23.07 8.36 -19.65
N GLU A 119 -23.81 7.24 -19.60
CA GLU A 119 -25.24 7.22 -19.29
C GLU A 119 -25.49 7.24 -17.78
N ARG A 120 -24.49 6.83 -16.95
CA ARG A 120 -24.62 6.70 -15.51
C ARG A 120 -23.51 7.45 -14.78
N GLN A 121 -23.82 7.92 -13.58
CA GLN A 121 -22.82 8.48 -12.68
C GLN A 121 -21.92 7.38 -12.08
N PRO A 122 -20.69 7.72 -11.63
CA PRO A 122 -19.85 6.81 -10.89
C PRO A 122 -20.58 6.21 -9.68
N GLU A 123 -20.44 4.91 -9.48
CA GLU A 123 -21.03 4.16 -8.36
C GLU A 123 -19.93 3.67 -7.44
N CYS A 124 -20.03 3.93 -6.12
CA CYS A 124 -19.16 3.29 -5.15
C CYS A 124 -19.47 1.78 -5.11
N PHE A 125 -18.67 0.99 -5.82
CA PHE A 125 -18.90 -0.43 -6.03
C PHE A 125 -18.88 -1.23 -4.73
N THR A 126 -17.96 -0.90 -3.80
CA THR A 126 -17.83 -1.51 -2.47
C THR A 126 -18.72 -0.85 -1.41
N LYS A 127 -19.65 0.02 -1.83
CA LYS A 127 -20.72 0.62 -1.02
C LYS A 127 -20.21 1.44 0.17
N GLY A 128 -19.02 2.02 0.04
CA GLY A 128 -18.38 2.83 1.07
C GLY A 128 -17.90 2.05 2.29
N TYR A 129 -17.83 0.73 2.20
CA TYR A 129 -17.35 -0.10 3.30
C TYR A 129 -15.92 0.27 3.71
N GLY A 130 -15.05 0.48 2.72
CA GLY A 130 -13.65 0.80 2.94
C GLY A 130 -13.48 2.11 3.71
N ARG A 131 -14.00 3.21 3.19
CA ARG A 131 -13.87 4.55 3.78
C ARG A 131 -14.54 4.65 5.14
N LYS A 132 -15.72 4.07 5.29
CA LYS A 132 -16.45 4.05 6.57
C LYS A 132 -15.66 3.39 7.70
N ASN A 133 -14.90 2.34 7.38
CA ASN A 133 -14.17 1.54 8.37
C ASN A 133 -12.66 1.83 8.36
N LYS A 134 -12.18 2.77 7.57
CA LYS A 134 -10.75 3.04 7.32
C LYS A 134 -9.99 1.78 6.89
N ARG A 135 -10.55 1.06 5.93
CA ARG A 135 -10.02 -0.19 5.40
C ARG A 135 -9.81 -0.12 3.90
N SER A 136 -8.58 -0.17 3.45
CA SER A 136 -8.29 -0.18 2.02
C SER A 136 -8.57 -1.55 1.40
N ILE A 137 -9.30 -1.56 0.28
CA ILE A 137 -9.68 -2.78 -0.44
C ILE A 137 -8.90 -2.82 -1.74
N ARG A 138 -8.07 -3.86 -1.93
CA ARG A 138 -7.23 -4.01 -3.12
C ARG A 138 -7.34 -5.43 -3.69
N LYS A 139 -7.26 -5.55 -5.00
CA LYS A 139 -7.21 -6.88 -5.65
C LYS A 139 -5.95 -7.61 -5.21
N MET A 140 -6.05 -8.86 -4.80
CA MET A 140 -4.88 -9.67 -4.49
C MET A 140 -4.20 -10.17 -5.75
N THR A 141 -2.87 -10.24 -5.71
CA THR A 141 -2.02 -10.41 -6.89
C THR A 141 -1.90 -11.83 -7.41
N SER A 142 -2.52 -12.82 -6.79
CA SER A 142 -2.53 -14.21 -7.29
C SER A 142 -3.13 -14.37 -8.70
N ASN A 143 -3.80 -13.33 -9.20
CA ASN A 143 -4.35 -13.22 -10.55
C ASN A 143 -4.00 -11.84 -11.14
N ILE A 144 -2.72 -11.47 -11.15
CA ILE A 144 -2.23 -10.19 -11.68
C ILE A 144 -2.75 -9.93 -13.11
N ASP A 145 -2.81 -10.95 -13.94
CA ASP A 145 -3.21 -10.85 -15.34
C ASP A 145 -4.74 -10.74 -15.54
N LYS A 146 -5.53 -10.88 -14.47
CA LYS A 146 -6.97 -10.81 -14.57
C LYS A 146 -7.45 -9.37 -14.48
N GLU A 147 -7.59 -8.75 -15.62
CA GLU A 147 -8.12 -7.38 -15.73
C GLU A 147 -9.62 -7.34 -16.06
N VAL A 148 -10.28 -8.49 -16.28
CA VAL A 148 -11.68 -8.58 -16.73
C VAL A 148 -12.53 -9.40 -15.78
N PHE A 149 -13.65 -8.84 -15.36
CA PHE A 149 -14.58 -9.47 -14.44
C PHE A 149 -15.90 -9.82 -15.13
N LYS A 150 -16.30 -11.08 -15.00
CA LYS A 150 -17.61 -11.57 -15.48
C LYS A 150 -18.70 -11.29 -14.43
N PRO A 151 -19.99 -11.15 -14.85
CA PRO A 151 -21.07 -10.80 -13.92
C PRO A 151 -21.23 -11.75 -12.72
N ASP A 152 -20.96 -13.04 -12.90
CA ASP A 152 -21.12 -14.06 -11.85
C ASP A 152 -19.82 -14.39 -11.12
N GLU A 153 -18.81 -13.57 -11.31
CA GLU A 153 -17.49 -13.82 -10.76
C GLU A 153 -17.33 -13.28 -9.35
N THR A 154 -16.43 -13.90 -8.62
CA THR A 154 -15.94 -13.45 -7.32
C THR A 154 -14.44 -13.21 -7.41
N VAL A 155 -13.98 -12.08 -6.90
CA VAL A 155 -12.57 -11.68 -6.86
C VAL A 155 -12.08 -11.79 -5.43
N VAL A 156 -10.87 -12.30 -5.25
CA VAL A 156 -10.20 -12.27 -3.95
C VAL A 156 -9.49 -10.93 -3.79
N VAL A 157 -9.76 -10.27 -2.68
CA VAL A 157 -9.22 -8.96 -2.35
C VAL A 157 -8.55 -8.97 -0.98
N SER A 158 -7.50 -8.18 -0.81
CA SER A 158 -7.01 -7.82 0.52
C SER A 158 -7.84 -6.66 1.08
N VAL A 159 -8.06 -6.70 2.38
CA VAL A 159 -8.66 -5.62 3.15
C VAL A 159 -7.70 -5.28 4.28
N TRP A 160 -7.06 -4.14 4.20
CA TRP A 160 -6.08 -3.71 5.18
C TRP A 160 -6.66 -2.61 6.08
N ASP A 161 -6.54 -2.79 7.38
CA ASP A 161 -7.06 -1.88 8.41
C ASP A 161 -6.00 -0.84 8.79
N GLU A 162 -6.28 0.43 8.55
CA GLU A 162 -5.39 1.57 8.84
C GLU A 162 -5.16 1.81 10.34
N ASN A 163 -6.07 1.34 11.20
CA ASN A 163 -5.96 1.56 12.65
C ASN A 163 -5.15 0.47 13.34
N THR A 164 -5.32 -0.80 12.92
CA THR A 164 -4.66 -1.95 13.57
C THR A 164 -3.48 -2.51 12.78
N MET A 165 -3.34 -2.12 11.50
CA MET A 165 -2.41 -2.70 10.52
C MET A 165 -2.67 -4.17 10.21
N ASP A 166 -3.84 -4.68 10.60
CA ASP A 166 -4.25 -6.04 10.28
C ASP A 166 -4.66 -6.14 8.81
N GLU A 167 -4.37 -7.28 8.22
CA GLU A 167 -4.82 -7.59 6.87
C GLU A 167 -5.84 -8.73 6.90
N GLY A 168 -6.78 -8.68 5.98
CA GLY A 168 -7.75 -9.75 5.76
C GLY A 168 -7.81 -10.14 4.29
N ILE A 169 -8.15 -11.40 4.05
CA ILE A 169 -8.52 -11.93 2.74
C ILE A 169 -10.03 -11.96 2.67
N TYR A 170 -10.59 -11.33 1.66
CA TYR A 170 -12.04 -11.27 1.43
C TYR A 170 -12.36 -11.70 0.01
N SER A 171 -13.57 -12.18 -0.19
CA SER A 171 -14.17 -12.30 -1.52
C SER A 171 -15.07 -11.11 -1.80
N LEU A 172 -14.96 -10.57 -3.01
CA LEU A 172 -15.77 -9.47 -3.53
C LEU A 172 -16.53 -9.97 -4.76
N ASP A 173 -17.87 -10.00 -4.70
CA ASP A 173 -18.69 -10.37 -5.85
C ASP A 173 -18.97 -9.16 -6.76
N MET A 174 -19.45 -9.41 -7.97
CA MET A 174 -19.76 -8.35 -8.94
C MET A 174 -21.05 -7.55 -8.63
N LYS A 175 -21.62 -7.73 -7.44
CA LYS A 175 -22.64 -6.86 -6.83
C LYS A 175 -22.06 -5.98 -5.72
N GLY A 176 -20.75 -6.00 -5.52
CA GLY A 176 -20.04 -5.19 -4.54
C GLY A 176 -20.16 -5.70 -3.10
N ARG A 177 -20.51 -6.97 -2.89
CA ARG A 177 -20.64 -7.56 -1.55
C ARG A 177 -19.33 -8.21 -1.14
N LEU A 178 -18.83 -7.80 0.01
CA LEU A 178 -17.65 -8.36 0.66
C LEU A 178 -18.03 -9.50 1.60
N LYS A 179 -17.27 -10.59 1.55
CA LYS A 179 -17.35 -11.69 2.52
C LYS A 179 -15.95 -11.97 3.04
N LYS A 180 -15.75 -11.87 4.35
CA LYS A 180 -14.48 -12.20 5.02
C LYS A 180 -14.19 -13.70 4.90
N LEU A 181 -12.95 -14.03 4.52
CA LEU A 181 -12.43 -15.40 4.41
C LEU A 181 -11.41 -15.67 5.51
N ALA A 182 -10.45 -14.75 5.71
CA ALA A 182 -9.48 -14.78 6.80
C ALA A 182 -9.15 -13.33 7.20
N GLU A 183 -8.75 -13.10 8.45
CA GLU A 183 -8.29 -11.79 8.94
C GLU A 183 -7.50 -11.97 10.24
N GLY A 184 -6.50 -11.16 10.45
CA GLY A 184 -5.71 -11.13 11.68
C GLY A 184 -4.49 -10.23 11.58
N PRO A 185 -3.67 -10.18 12.64
CA PRO A 185 -2.44 -9.41 12.70
C PRO A 185 -1.34 -10.06 11.86
N TYR A 186 -1.59 -10.13 10.56
CA TYR A 186 -0.72 -10.78 9.59
C TYR A 186 -0.66 -9.99 8.29
N ILE A 187 0.40 -10.27 7.51
CA ILE A 187 0.46 -10.01 6.08
C ILE A 187 0.19 -11.34 5.37
N TYR A 188 -0.70 -11.34 4.41
CA TYR A 188 -1.09 -12.51 3.64
C TYR A 188 -0.58 -12.45 2.21
N ALA A 189 -0.18 -13.58 1.66
CA ALA A 189 0.10 -13.72 0.23
C ALA A 189 -0.50 -15.01 -0.32
N ILE A 190 -1.24 -14.91 -1.41
CA ILE A 190 -1.78 -16.05 -2.13
C ILE A 190 -0.82 -16.38 -3.27
N HIS A 191 -0.29 -17.61 -3.29
CA HIS A 191 0.64 -18.04 -4.33
C HIS A 191 -0.10 -18.57 -5.55
N ARG A 192 -1.07 -19.44 -5.33
CA ARG A 192 -1.81 -20.07 -6.44
C ARG A 192 -3.13 -20.67 -5.98
N PHE A 193 -4.14 -20.57 -6.84
CA PHE A 193 -5.32 -21.43 -6.81
C PHE A 193 -5.11 -22.66 -7.69
N SER A 194 -5.73 -23.79 -7.32
CA SER A 194 -5.80 -24.97 -8.20
C SER A 194 -6.57 -24.63 -9.49
N ASP A 195 -6.32 -25.37 -10.58
CA ASP A 195 -6.96 -25.09 -11.87
C ASP A 195 -8.50 -25.17 -11.81
N ASN A 196 -9.03 -26.03 -10.93
CA ASN A 196 -10.46 -26.14 -10.68
C ASN A 196 -11.00 -25.13 -9.66
N GLN A 197 -10.18 -24.19 -9.19
CA GLN A 197 -10.51 -23.13 -8.23
C GLN A 197 -11.09 -23.62 -6.88
N LYS A 198 -10.80 -24.87 -6.48
CA LYS A 198 -11.32 -25.46 -5.23
C LYS A 198 -10.36 -25.33 -4.07
N TYR A 199 -9.08 -25.18 -4.31
CA TYR A 199 -8.02 -25.14 -3.31
C TYR A 199 -7.05 -23.99 -3.58
N CYS A 200 -6.31 -23.57 -2.56
CA CYS A 200 -5.25 -22.58 -2.72
C CYS A 200 -4.04 -22.88 -1.84
N ILE A 201 -2.89 -22.40 -2.28
CA ILE A 201 -1.66 -22.33 -1.51
C ILE A 201 -1.38 -20.85 -1.22
N TRP A 202 -1.13 -20.55 0.03
CA TRP A 202 -0.93 -19.21 0.53
C TRP A 202 0.06 -19.19 1.69
N ASN A 203 0.52 -18.04 2.10
CA ASN A 203 1.24 -17.86 3.34
C ASN A 203 0.69 -16.68 4.13
N ARG A 204 1.06 -16.62 5.39
CA ARG A 204 0.95 -15.45 6.25
C ARG A 204 2.23 -15.28 7.03
N GLN A 205 2.45 -14.08 7.50
CA GLN A 205 3.57 -13.75 8.39
C GLN A 205 3.19 -12.64 9.35
N ASN A 206 3.87 -12.60 10.47
CA ASN A 206 3.99 -11.43 11.33
C ASN A 206 5.36 -11.44 12.00
N MET A 207 5.61 -10.54 12.97
CA MET A 207 6.90 -10.47 13.65
C MET A 207 7.34 -11.80 14.26
N SER A 208 6.41 -12.62 14.75
CA SER A 208 6.67 -13.90 15.45
C SER A 208 6.49 -15.14 14.60
N GLU A 209 5.71 -15.05 13.52
CA GLU A 209 5.38 -16.19 12.66
C GLU A 209 6.04 -16.04 11.28
N PHE A 210 6.97 -16.98 10.99
CA PHE A 210 7.59 -17.08 9.68
C PHE A 210 6.57 -17.45 8.60
N ARG A 211 6.79 -16.98 7.37
CA ARG A 211 5.93 -17.20 6.19
C ARG A 211 5.98 -18.63 5.67
N ASP A 212 5.50 -19.57 6.45
CA ASP A 212 5.29 -20.95 5.99
C ASP A 212 4.15 -21.05 4.98
N LEU A 213 4.21 -22.08 4.14
CA LEU A 213 3.14 -22.36 3.21
C LEU A 213 1.98 -23.06 3.90
N TRP A 214 0.79 -22.62 3.58
CA TRP A 214 -0.48 -23.19 3.98
C TRP A 214 -1.25 -23.66 2.75
N TRP A 215 -1.95 -24.76 2.90
CA TRP A 215 -2.94 -25.25 1.96
C TRP A 215 -4.32 -25.12 2.59
N SER A 216 -5.33 -24.79 1.79
CA SER A 216 -6.72 -24.75 2.24
C SER A 216 -7.69 -24.92 1.07
N LYS A 217 -8.99 -25.00 1.36
CA LYS A 217 -10.01 -24.74 0.34
C LYS A 217 -9.91 -23.30 -0.14
N ALA A 218 -10.49 -23.01 -1.31
CA ALA A 218 -10.44 -21.67 -1.90
C ALA A 218 -11.20 -20.61 -1.10
N ASP A 219 -12.05 -20.99 -0.18
CA ASP A 219 -12.70 -20.12 0.79
C ASP A 219 -11.92 -19.95 2.11
N PHE A 220 -10.67 -20.43 2.12
CA PHE A 220 -9.75 -20.42 3.28
C PHE A 220 -10.22 -21.25 4.48
N SER A 221 -11.23 -22.11 4.31
CA SER A 221 -11.60 -23.11 5.32
C SER A 221 -10.60 -24.27 5.34
N ASP A 222 -10.55 -24.96 6.49
CA ASP A 222 -9.71 -26.13 6.77
C ASP A 222 -8.21 -25.90 6.43
N PRO A 223 -7.57 -24.83 6.95
CA PRO A 223 -6.18 -24.52 6.65
C PRO A 223 -5.23 -25.54 7.28
N ILE A 224 -4.28 -26.03 6.48
CA ILE A 224 -3.22 -26.94 6.90
C ILE A 224 -1.86 -26.29 6.59
N ARG A 225 -1.02 -26.13 7.60
CA ARG A 225 0.36 -25.72 7.42
C ARG A 225 1.15 -26.89 6.80
N ILE A 226 1.73 -26.67 5.63
CA ILE A 226 2.41 -27.71 4.86
C ILE A 226 3.94 -27.60 4.87
N THR A 227 4.49 -26.51 5.42
CA THR A 227 5.93 -26.35 5.63
C THR A 227 6.25 -25.98 7.08
N ASN A 228 7.49 -26.23 7.47
CA ASN A 228 8.11 -25.73 8.68
C ASN A 228 9.52 -25.26 8.31
N ALA A 229 9.60 -24.09 7.66
CA ALA A 229 10.80 -23.67 6.95
C ALA A 229 11.82 -23.00 7.86
N ASN A 230 11.45 -22.53 9.04
CA ASN A 230 12.33 -21.84 9.98
C ASN A 230 12.20 -22.37 11.42
N PRO A 231 12.38 -23.69 11.67
CA PRO A 231 12.18 -24.27 13.00
C PRO A 231 13.20 -23.78 14.02
N GLN A 232 14.42 -23.43 13.57
CA GLN A 232 15.51 -22.93 14.43
C GLN A 232 15.19 -21.59 15.08
N GLN A 233 14.17 -20.86 14.64
CA GLN A 233 13.74 -19.60 15.27
C GLN A 233 13.51 -19.78 16.78
N SER A 234 12.98 -20.92 17.20
CA SER A 234 12.71 -21.24 18.60
C SER A 234 13.96 -21.39 19.48
N GLU A 235 15.15 -21.44 18.88
CA GLU A 235 16.42 -21.53 19.59
C GLU A 235 16.99 -20.13 19.95
N TYR A 236 16.36 -19.06 19.44
CA TYR A 236 16.83 -17.68 19.59
C TYR A 236 15.79 -16.83 20.32
N LYS A 237 16.30 -15.84 21.07
CA LYS A 237 15.43 -14.78 21.60
C LYS A 237 14.79 -14.01 20.45
N TRP A 238 13.47 -13.98 20.44
CA TRP A 238 12.71 -13.30 19.40
C TRP A 238 11.88 -12.18 20.01
N GLY A 239 11.80 -11.06 19.33
CA GLY A 239 11.05 -9.91 19.83
C GLY A 239 9.59 -9.89 19.38
N THR A 240 8.89 -8.86 19.82
CA THR A 240 7.54 -8.52 19.40
C THR A 240 7.49 -7.13 18.79
N ALA A 241 6.45 -6.85 18.00
CA ALA A 241 6.21 -5.52 17.44
C ALA A 241 4.92 -4.93 18.03
N LYS A 242 4.93 -3.62 18.31
CA LYS A 242 3.80 -2.89 18.87
C LYS A 242 3.67 -1.53 18.19
N LEU A 243 2.46 -1.19 17.79
CA LEU A 243 2.14 0.17 17.35
C LEU A 243 2.09 1.11 18.57
N VAL A 244 2.67 2.30 18.43
CA VAL A 244 2.55 3.40 19.39
C VAL A 244 2.09 4.65 18.69
N GLU A 245 1.32 5.47 19.41
CA GLU A 245 0.75 6.72 18.92
C GLU A 245 1.08 7.84 19.87
N TRP A 246 1.35 9.02 19.34
CA TRP A 246 1.60 10.26 20.08
C TRP A 246 1.16 11.47 19.28
N THR A 247 1.18 12.62 19.91
CA THR A 247 1.00 13.92 19.22
C THR A 247 2.36 14.54 18.94
N ASN A 248 2.65 14.84 17.67
CA ASN A 248 3.89 15.49 17.27
C ASN A 248 3.91 17.00 17.59
N TYR A 249 5.02 17.66 17.31
CA TYR A 249 5.16 19.10 17.60
C TYR A 249 4.27 20.01 16.73
N GLU A 250 3.72 19.50 15.65
CA GLU A 250 2.71 20.21 14.86
C GLU A 250 1.27 20.05 15.42
N ASN A 251 1.11 19.41 16.58
CA ASN A 251 -0.18 19.01 17.17
C ASN A 251 -0.98 18.03 16.26
N LYS A 252 -0.29 17.24 15.47
CA LYS A 252 -0.90 16.20 14.64
C LYS A 252 -0.70 14.82 15.28
N PRO A 253 -1.69 13.91 15.16
CA PRO A 253 -1.49 12.51 15.56
C PRO A 253 -0.38 11.90 14.70
N ASN A 254 0.52 11.17 15.33
CA ASN A 254 1.57 10.43 14.68
C ASN A 254 1.67 9.03 15.27
N LYS A 255 2.30 8.10 14.55
CA LYS A 255 2.44 6.71 14.98
C LYS A 255 3.79 6.14 14.55
N GLY A 256 4.15 4.99 15.11
CA GLY A 256 5.36 4.28 14.78
C GLY A 256 5.35 2.88 15.37
N ILE A 257 6.35 2.09 15.02
CA ILE A 257 6.52 0.74 15.53
C ILE A 257 7.59 0.71 16.62
N LEU A 258 7.27 0.07 17.74
CA LEU A 258 8.24 -0.39 18.70
C LEU A 258 8.50 -1.89 18.52
N TYR A 259 9.73 -2.25 18.24
CA TYR A 259 10.19 -3.63 18.31
C TYR A 259 10.80 -3.85 19.68
N LEU A 260 10.22 -4.78 20.43
CA LEU A 260 10.50 -5.03 21.84
C LEU A 260 11.24 -6.34 22.03
N PRO A 261 12.20 -6.43 22.97
CA PRO A 261 12.82 -7.70 23.37
C PRO A 261 11.79 -8.73 23.81
N GLU A 262 12.11 -10.02 23.70
CA GLU A 262 11.25 -11.13 24.15
C GLU A 262 10.91 -11.05 25.64
N ASP A 263 11.90 -10.62 26.43
CA ASP A 263 11.82 -10.47 27.88
C ASP A 263 11.53 -8.99 28.28
N TYR A 264 10.82 -8.25 27.46
CA TYR A 264 10.44 -6.88 27.73
C TYR A 264 9.62 -6.76 29.03
N ASP A 265 10.12 -5.93 29.94
CA ASP A 265 9.48 -5.61 31.22
C ASP A 265 9.01 -4.14 31.20
N PRO A 266 7.71 -3.85 31.23
CA PRO A 266 7.19 -2.48 31.18
C PRO A 266 7.57 -1.61 32.38
N GLN A 267 8.19 -2.17 33.42
CA GLN A 267 8.69 -1.44 34.60
C GLN A 267 10.16 -1.02 34.45
N LYS A 268 10.78 -1.30 33.31
CA LYS A 268 12.19 -0.96 33.03
C LYS A 268 12.32 -0.02 31.87
N GLU A 269 13.32 0.84 31.94
CA GLU A 269 13.77 1.66 30.82
C GLU A 269 14.82 0.92 29.99
N TYR A 270 14.73 1.04 28.68
CA TYR A 270 15.59 0.35 27.75
C TYR A 270 16.49 1.30 26.94
N PRO A 271 17.66 0.84 26.46
CA PRO A 271 18.36 1.53 25.40
C PRO A 271 17.52 1.46 24.12
N VAL A 272 17.40 2.58 23.41
CA VAL A 272 16.57 2.69 22.20
C VAL A 272 17.42 3.06 21.00
N LEU A 273 17.29 2.32 19.91
CA LEU A 273 17.76 2.70 18.59
C LEU A 273 16.59 3.23 17.78
N VAL A 274 16.66 4.50 17.39
CA VAL A 274 15.65 5.12 16.52
C VAL A 274 16.11 5.00 15.08
N GLN A 275 15.33 4.31 14.26
CA GLN A 275 15.53 4.15 12.82
C GLN A 275 14.33 4.75 12.09
N PHE A 276 14.56 5.52 11.03
CA PHE A 276 13.49 6.15 10.29
C PHE A 276 13.85 6.36 8.82
N TYR A 277 12.84 6.53 7.97
CA TYR A 277 13.00 6.89 6.56
C TYR A 277 11.81 7.72 6.06
N GLU A 278 10.68 7.09 5.88
CA GLU A 278 9.35 7.66 5.56
C GLU A 278 8.36 7.05 6.58
N THR A 279 7.24 6.48 6.14
CA THR A 279 6.29 5.79 7.02
C THR A 279 6.66 4.31 7.17
N HIS A 280 6.57 3.79 8.39
CA HIS A 280 6.90 2.41 8.73
C HIS A 280 5.73 1.61 9.31
N SER A 281 4.75 2.30 9.90
CA SER A 281 3.65 1.66 10.66
C SER A 281 2.89 0.60 9.87
N GLY A 282 2.72 0.77 8.57
CA GLY A 282 2.12 -0.24 7.67
C GLY A 282 2.87 -1.58 7.64
N GLY A 283 4.13 -1.59 8.09
CA GLY A 283 4.97 -2.79 8.19
C GLY A 283 4.90 -3.50 9.54
N LEU A 284 3.96 -3.16 10.45
CA LEU A 284 3.86 -3.74 11.80
C LEU A 284 3.92 -5.28 11.81
N ASN A 285 3.25 -5.90 10.86
CA ASN A 285 3.17 -7.35 10.74
C ASN A 285 4.24 -7.97 9.82
N THR A 286 5.33 -7.25 9.55
CA THR A 286 6.43 -7.78 8.74
C THR A 286 7.31 -8.71 9.58
N TYR A 287 7.63 -9.89 9.05
CA TYR A 287 8.65 -10.76 9.61
C TYR A 287 10.05 -10.25 9.27
N HIS A 288 10.86 -9.97 10.27
CA HIS A 288 12.24 -9.54 10.11
C HIS A 288 13.20 -10.72 10.21
N ALA A 289 13.64 -11.24 9.05
CA ALA A 289 14.70 -12.24 9.04
C ALA A 289 16.04 -11.58 9.42
N PRO A 290 16.82 -12.16 10.36
CA PRO A 290 18.14 -11.63 10.69
C PRO A 290 19.05 -11.56 9.47
N MET A 291 19.74 -10.45 9.29
CA MET A 291 20.65 -10.21 8.17
C MET A 291 22.04 -9.84 8.68
N LEU A 292 23.10 -10.41 8.05
CA LEU A 292 24.48 -10.13 8.39
C LEU A 292 24.92 -8.71 8.00
N SER A 293 24.29 -8.12 7.02
CA SER A 293 24.54 -6.75 6.60
C SER A 293 23.29 -6.10 6.04
N SER A 294 23.08 -4.85 6.41
CA SER A 294 21.99 -4.01 5.92
C SER A 294 22.48 -2.55 5.90
N ALA A 295 21.79 -1.70 5.16
CA ALA A 295 22.08 -0.26 5.11
C ALA A 295 21.84 0.42 6.46
N MET A 296 20.93 -0.14 7.27
CA MET A 296 20.68 0.24 8.66
C MET A 296 20.90 -1.00 9.55
N GLY A 297 21.05 -0.80 10.87
CA GLY A 297 21.19 -1.89 11.80
C GLY A 297 20.02 -2.87 11.73
N ASP A 298 20.33 -4.15 11.79
CA ASP A 298 19.31 -5.21 11.78
C ASP A 298 18.44 -5.15 13.03
N VAL A 299 17.11 -5.08 12.84
CA VAL A 299 16.13 -4.98 13.92
C VAL A 299 16.28 -6.13 14.91
N MET A 300 16.40 -7.36 14.40
CA MET A 300 16.48 -8.56 15.25
C MET A 300 17.79 -8.63 16.04
N TYR A 301 18.89 -8.15 15.47
CA TYR A 301 20.15 -8.05 16.18
C TYR A 301 20.03 -7.17 17.42
N PHE A 302 19.47 -5.98 17.30
CA PHE A 302 19.31 -5.07 18.45
C PHE A 302 18.29 -5.59 19.46
N VAL A 303 17.14 -6.07 18.99
CA VAL A 303 16.07 -6.57 19.85
C VAL A 303 16.52 -7.80 20.66
N SER A 304 17.21 -8.77 20.05
CA SER A 304 17.75 -9.94 20.74
C SER A 304 18.87 -9.62 21.75
N ASN A 305 19.49 -8.44 21.63
CA ASN A 305 20.49 -7.93 22.56
C ASN A 305 19.93 -6.95 23.60
N GLY A 306 18.60 -6.91 23.78
CA GLY A 306 17.94 -6.14 24.83
C GLY A 306 17.74 -4.65 24.51
N TYR A 307 17.84 -4.24 23.24
CA TYR A 307 17.47 -2.90 22.80
C TYR A 307 16.02 -2.87 22.34
N ILE A 308 15.39 -1.73 22.46
CA ILE A 308 14.19 -1.40 21.69
C ILE A 308 14.62 -0.76 20.38
N VAL A 309 14.02 -1.17 19.26
CA VAL A 309 14.10 -0.43 18.00
C VAL A 309 12.80 0.33 17.80
N PHE A 310 12.91 1.65 17.64
CA PHE A 310 11.78 2.53 17.40
C PHE A 310 11.79 3.03 15.95
N MET A 311 10.70 2.79 15.22
CA MET A 311 10.52 3.27 13.85
C MET A 311 9.32 4.21 13.78
N PRO A 312 9.51 5.53 14.00
CA PRO A 312 8.46 6.53 13.84
C PRO A 312 8.09 6.72 12.37
N ASP A 313 6.81 6.97 12.09
CA ASP A 313 6.38 7.49 10.80
C ASP A 313 6.81 8.95 10.65
N VAL A 314 7.37 9.27 9.50
CA VAL A 314 7.69 10.65 9.11
C VAL A 314 6.84 11.02 7.90
N HIS A 315 5.95 11.99 8.08
CA HIS A 315 5.16 12.60 7.01
C HIS A 315 5.77 13.95 6.66
N PHE A 316 6.11 14.15 5.40
CA PHE A 316 6.84 15.34 4.98
C PHE A 316 5.90 16.48 4.57
N THR A 317 6.21 17.68 5.03
CA THR A 317 5.68 18.91 4.44
C THR A 317 6.61 19.33 3.32
N ILE A 318 6.09 19.47 2.09
CA ILE A 318 6.87 19.85 0.91
C ILE A 318 7.58 21.18 1.18
N GLY A 319 8.90 21.20 0.94
CA GLY A 319 9.76 22.35 1.18
C GLY A 319 10.47 22.39 2.53
N THR A 320 9.99 21.63 3.53
CA THR A 320 10.57 21.60 4.89
C THR A 320 10.78 20.18 5.43
N PRO A 321 11.39 19.26 4.68
CA PRO A 321 11.48 17.84 5.08
C PRO A 321 12.31 17.62 6.35
N GLY A 322 13.35 18.44 6.59
CA GLY A 322 14.16 18.36 7.81
C GLY A 322 13.35 18.70 9.06
N GLN A 323 12.51 19.77 9.00
CA GLN A 323 11.64 20.12 10.11
C GLN A 323 10.59 19.04 10.37
N SER A 324 9.96 18.50 9.31
CA SER A 324 8.99 17.41 9.44
C SER A 324 9.59 16.17 10.12
N CYS A 325 10.83 15.82 9.75
CA CYS A 325 11.57 14.75 10.40
C CYS A 325 11.83 15.04 11.88
N TYR A 326 12.33 16.23 12.20
CA TYR A 326 12.56 16.65 13.58
C TYR A 326 11.27 16.55 14.42
N ASP A 327 10.17 17.07 13.89
CA ASP A 327 8.88 17.09 14.59
C ASP A 327 8.35 15.69 14.88
N ALA A 328 8.53 14.75 13.96
CA ALA A 328 8.12 13.37 14.14
C ALA A 328 9.06 12.58 15.07
N VAL A 329 10.35 12.57 14.75
CA VAL A 329 11.34 11.72 15.40
C VAL A 329 11.62 12.17 16.84
N VAL A 330 11.81 13.47 17.05
CA VAL A 330 12.14 13.99 18.39
C VAL A 330 10.93 13.94 19.32
N SER A 331 9.74 14.30 18.84
CA SER A 331 8.51 14.20 19.65
C SER A 331 8.21 12.76 20.06
N GLY A 332 8.32 11.80 19.12
CA GLY A 332 8.12 10.39 19.40
C GLY A 332 9.14 9.83 20.38
N THR A 333 10.42 10.21 20.23
CA THR A 333 11.47 9.80 21.15
C THR A 333 11.22 10.35 22.57
N LYS A 334 10.83 11.62 22.70
CA LYS A 334 10.48 12.21 24.00
C LYS A 334 9.25 11.55 24.63
N TYR A 335 8.25 11.23 23.80
CA TYR A 335 7.10 10.46 24.27
C TYR A 335 7.53 9.13 24.90
N LEU A 336 8.45 8.38 24.29
CA LEU A 336 8.96 7.14 24.88
C LEU A 336 9.69 7.34 26.21
N ILE A 337 10.41 8.45 26.38
CA ILE A 337 11.06 8.81 27.65
C ILE A 337 9.99 9.11 28.70
N GLU A 338 9.00 9.92 28.39
CA GLU A 338 7.89 10.30 29.28
C GLU A 338 7.05 9.09 29.72
N GLN A 339 6.93 8.07 28.85
CA GLN A 339 6.26 6.81 29.19
C GLN A 339 7.14 5.84 30.00
N GLY A 340 8.40 6.19 30.33
CA GLY A 340 9.33 5.31 31.03
C GLY A 340 9.80 4.10 30.22
N ILE A 341 9.66 4.16 28.90
CA ILE A 341 10.09 3.08 27.98
C ILE A 341 11.57 3.24 27.60
N ALA A 342 11.97 4.47 27.27
CA ALA A 342 13.31 4.80 26.81
C ALA A 342 14.15 5.42 27.96
N HIS A 343 15.34 4.87 28.18
CA HIS A 343 16.32 5.48 29.10
C HIS A 343 16.91 6.75 28.46
N PRO A 344 16.74 7.95 29.04
CA PRO A 344 17.09 9.22 28.38
C PRO A 344 18.55 9.37 27.99
N GLY A 345 19.46 8.66 28.69
CA GLY A 345 20.89 8.66 28.39
C GLY A 345 21.37 7.53 27.46
N LYS A 346 20.46 6.73 26.90
CA LYS A 346 20.81 5.56 26.09
C LYS A 346 19.97 5.50 24.79
N ILE A 347 19.98 6.59 24.03
CA ILE A 347 19.25 6.69 22.77
C ILE A 347 20.25 6.90 21.64
N GLY A 348 20.21 6.02 20.65
CA GLY A 348 20.93 6.12 19.38
C GLY A 348 20.00 6.49 18.26
N LEU A 349 20.46 7.31 17.31
CA LEU A 349 19.78 7.67 16.09
C LEU A 349 20.53 7.11 14.90
N GLN A 350 19.84 6.49 13.96
CA GLN A 350 20.44 5.92 12.76
C GLN A 350 19.60 6.22 11.54
N GLY A 351 20.24 6.73 10.51
CA GLY A 351 19.64 6.98 9.21
C GLY A 351 20.54 6.54 8.06
N HIS A 352 19.94 6.26 6.93
CA HIS A 352 20.61 5.92 5.67
C HIS A 352 20.05 6.75 4.52
N SER A 353 20.90 7.15 3.56
CA SER A 353 20.48 7.92 2.40
C SER A 353 19.70 9.19 2.79
N TRP A 354 18.42 9.27 2.49
CA TRP A 354 17.54 10.40 2.85
C TRP A 354 17.47 10.62 4.37
N SER A 355 17.26 9.56 5.14
CA SER A 355 17.27 9.67 6.60
C SER A 355 18.69 9.89 7.15
N GLY A 356 19.74 9.51 6.43
CA GLY A 356 21.13 9.86 6.77
C GLY A 356 21.35 11.38 6.75
N PHE A 357 20.87 12.07 5.72
CA PHE A 357 20.83 13.53 5.66
C PHE A 357 20.06 14.14 6.84
N GLN A 358 18.93 13.55 7.21
CA GLN A 358 18.08 14.04 8.29
C GLN A 358 18.65 13.76 9.70
N THR A 359 19.57 12.82 9.81
CA THR A 359 20.25 12.48 11.08
C THR A 359 21.40 13.46 11.40
N SER A 360 21.99 14.07 10.36
CA SER A 360 23.12 15.01 10.49
C SER A 360 22.66 16.43 10.68
#